data_e01a6136d480345a1c0ccf137ac1ff0e
#
_entry.id   e01a6136d480345a1c0ccf137ac1ff0e
#
_cell.length_a   1.000
_cell.length_b   1.000
_cell.length_c   1.000
_cell.angle_alpha   90.00
_cell.angle_beta   90.00
_cell.angle_gamma   90.00
#
_symmetry.space_group_name_H-M   'P 1'
#
loop_
_entity.id
_entity.type
_entity.pdbx_description
1 polymer ?
#
loop_
_entity_poly.entity_id
_entity_poly.type
_entity_poly.pdbx_seq_one_letter_code
_entity_poly.pdbx_strand_id
1 'polypeptide(L)'
;MITLNIENEVFKRTNVNFKELEKYGFKKNKDNYVFEKQFLNNDFKAIITIDNKGIISGKVIDLQVDEEYTNIRTEMTGEFVNKVRESYRFVLEDIRKKCCETNYFISNQSNRINKYIKEKYNNEPEFLWDKFPGYGVYRNENNTKWYAIIMNLDLSKLDNGTGEVEIINVKLDENKIQKLLKQSGFYEAYHMSKTDWISIILNDTLMDEEIISLIEESYNLISEPEEWIVPANPKYYDVVNAFNSCDEIIWKQSSDIHVNDIVYLYVADPYSKIMYKCKAIEVNIPYEYKDKNVSMSHVMKIKLLKNLENKDYTFEYLNKLGIKAIRGPRKIAKEVSEKIK
;
A
#
# COMPACT_ATOMS: atom_id res chain seq x y z
N MET A 1 -22.84 0.42 -29.24
CA MET A 1 -21.40 0.19 -29.49
C MET A 1 -20.68 0.97 -28.40
N ILE A 2 -19.89 0.30 -27.53
CA ILE A 2 -19.11 0.99 -26.50
C ILE A 2 -17.96 1.68 -27.21
N THR A 3 -17.85 2.99 -27.06
CA THR A 3 -16.76 3.78 -27.65
C THR A 3 -15.64 3.89 -26.62
N LEU A 4 -14.46 3.39 -26.91
CA LEU A 4 -13.29 3.52 -26.04
C LEU A 4 -12.86 4.99 -25.96
N ASN A 5 -12.77 5.51 -24.75
CA ASN A 5 -12.25 6.84 -24.49
C ASN A 5 -10.82 6.73 -23.87
N ILE A 6 -9.83 6.67 -24.76
CA ILE A 6 -8.44 6.47 -24.37
C ILE A 6 -7.92 7.65 -23.54
N GLU A 7 -8.36 8.85 -23.85
CA GLU A 7 -7.96 10.05 -23.12
C GLU A 7 -8.45 9.98 -21.66
N ASN A 8 -9.72 9.65 -21.45
CA ASN A 8 -10.27 9.51 -20.09
C ASN A 8 -9.57 8.41 -19.28
N GLU A 9 -9.14 7.33 -19.94
CA GLU A 9 -8.35 6.28 -19.27
C GLU A 9 -6.96 6.79 -18.86
N VAL A 10 -6.23 7.40 -19.80
CA VAL A 10 -4.86 7.87 -19.57
C VAL A 10 -4.82 9.01 -18.55
N PHE A 11 -5.75 9.97 -18.64
CA PHE A 11 -5.76 11.15 -17.76
C PHE A 11 -6.67 10.98 -16.54
N LYS A 12 -7.11 9.77 -16.26
CA LYS A 12 -7.87 9.48 -15.03
C LYS A 12 -7.07 9.93 -13.80
N ARG A 13 -7.72 10.66 -12.90
CA ARG A 13 -7.11 11.19 -11.67
C ARG A 13 -5.89 12.08 -11.91
N THR A 14 -5.95 12.95 -12.93
CA THR A 14 -4.93 13.94 -13.15
C THR A 14 -5.54 15.33 -13.30
N ASN A 15 -4.78 16.34 -12.90
CA ASN A 15 -5.07 17.74 -13.18
C ASN A 15 -4.01 18.30 -14.11
N VAL A 16 -4.46 19.10 -15.09
CA VAL A 16 -3.57 19.74 -16.05
C VAL A 16 -2.82 20.89 -15.36
N ASN A 17 -1.51 20.88 -15.47
CA ASN A 17 -0.67 22.02 -15.12
C ASN A 17 -0.51 22.95 -16.33
N PHE A 18 -1.37 23.96 -16.42
CA PHE A 18 -1.41 24.89 -17.57
C PHE A 18 -0.08 25.62 -17.82
N LYS A 19 0.78 25.79 -16.80
CA LYS A 19 2.10 26.43 -16.96
C LYS A 19 3.08 25.57 -17.74
N GLU A 20 2.90 24.25 -17.73
CA GLU A 20 3.78 23.30 -18.44
C GLU A 20 3.31 23.05 -19.87
N LEU A 21 2.05 23.38 -20.23
CA LEU A 21 1.52 23.10 -21.58
C LEU A 21 2.30 23.80 -22.67
N GLU A 22 2.54 25.11 -22.55
CA GLU A 22 3.26 25.90 -23.55
C GLU A 22 4.74 25.47 -23.66
N LYS A 23 5.37 25.14 -22.54
CA LYS A 23 6.75 24.61 -22.49
C LYS A 23 6.87 23.25 -23.18
N TYR A 24 5.82 22.43 -23.07
CA TYR A 24 5.76 21.13 -23.72
C TYR A 24 5.58 21.24 -25.23
N GLY A 25 4.96 22.33 -25.71
CA GLY A 25 4.70 22.60 -27.12
C GLY A 25 3.24 22.76 -27.52
N PHE A 26 2.33 22.85 -26.54
CA PHE A 26 0.95 23.23 -26.82
C PHE A 26 0.86 24.67 -27.28
N LYS A 27 0.03 24.92 -28.28
CA LYS A 27 -0.28 26.26 -28.77
C LYS A 27 -1.61 26.70 -28.20
N LYS A 28 -1.62 27.86 -27.54
CA LYS A 28 -2.86 28.46 -27.01
C LYS A 28 -3.67 29.04 -28.17
N ASN A 29 -4.94 28.66 -28.25
CA ASN A 29 -5.91 29.15 -29.25
C ASN A 29 -7.20 29.54 -28.53
N LYS A 30 -7.41 30.83 -28.26
CA LYS A 30 -8.53 31.37 -27.46
C LYS A 30 -8.63 30.67 -26.11
N ASP A 31 -9.62 29.78 -25.95
CA ASP A 31 -9.92 29.08 -24.70
C ASP A 31 -9.33 27.67 -24.63
N ASN A 32 -8.61 27.25 -25.66
CA ASN A 32 -8.05 25.90 -25.73
C ASN A 32 -6.55 25.91 -25.96
N TYR A 33 -5.92 24.81 -25.56
CA TYR A 33 -4.52 24.47 -25.86
C TYR A 33 -4.51 23.31 -26.83
N VAL A 34 -3.79 23.41 -27.93
CA VAL A 34 -3.73 22.37 -28.99
C VAL A 34 -2.29 21.94 -29.19
N PHE A 35 -2.09 20.63 -29.23
CA PHE A 35 -0.81 19.99 -29.52
C PHE A 35 -0.95 18.98 -30.64
N GLU A 36 -0.03 18.99 -31.58
CA GLU A 36 0.00 18.06 -32.70
C GLU A 36 1.32 17.28 -32.69
N LYS A 37 1.25 15.98 -32.89
CA LYS A 37 2.42 15.11 -32.99
C LYS A 37 2.20 13.99 -34.01
N GLN A 38 3.13 13.85 -34.95
CA GLN A 38 3.17 12.68 -35.83
C GLN A 38 3.76 11.48 -35.08
N PHE A 39 3.26 10.30 -35.36
CA PHE A 39 3.70 9.05 -34.73
C PHE A 39 3.57 7.87 -35.70
N LEU A 40 4.06 6.69 -35.32
CA LEU A 40 4.03 5.47 -36.11
C LEU A 40 4.60 5.69 -37.52
N ASN A 41 5.90 6.01 -37.60
CA ASN A 41 6.64 6.34 -38.82
C ASN A 41 6.09 7.55 -39.62
N ASN A 42 5.37 8.45 -38.95
CA ASN A 42 4.68 9.60 -39.51
C ASN A 42 3.48 9.25 -40.42
N ASP A 43 2.93 8.04 -40.29
CA ASP A 43 1.70 7.66 -40.99
C ASP A 43 0.45 8.27 -40.31
N PHE A 44 0.53 8.59 -39.01
CA PHE A 44 -0.56 9.16 -38.22
C PHE A 44 -0.17 10.45 -37.53
N LYS A 45 -1.16 11.30 -37.29
CA LYS A 45 -1.03 12.54 -36.51
C LYS A 45 -2.03 12.56 -35.37
N ALA A 46 -1.54 12.69 -34.14
CA ALA A 46 -2.37 12.98 -32.97
C ALA A 46 -2.61 14.50 -32.88
N ILE A 47 -3.86 14.89 -32.65
CA ILE A 47 -4.25 16.26 -32.34
C ILE A 47 -4.91 16.23 -30.97
N ILE A 48 -4.24 16.80 -29.95
CA ILE A 48 -4.70 16.81 -28.57
C ILE A 48 -5.17 18.22 -28.23
N THR A 49 -6.39 18.33 -27.71
CA THR A 49 -7.00 19.60 -27.31
C THR A 49 -7.31 19.55 -25.81
N ILE A 50 -6.89 20.59 -25.10
CA ILE A 50 -7.18 20.78 -23.67
C ILE A 50 -7.92 22.11 -23.52
N ASP A 51 -9.11 22.09 -22.94
CA ASP A 51 -9.89 23.31 -22.70
C ASP A 51 -9.40 24.06 -21.44
N ASN A 52 -9.97 25.25 -21.20
CA ASN A 52 -9.67 26.08 -20.03
C ASN A 52 -10.09 25.47 -18.68
N LYS A 53 -10.85 24.37 -18.69
CA LYS A 53 -11.23 23.58 -17.50
C LYS A 53 -10.33 22.39 -17.29
N GLY A 54 -9.38 22.13 -18.23
CA GLY A 54 -8.50 20.96 -18.17
C GLY A 54 -9.11 19.68 -18.75
N ILE A 55 -10.23 19.77 -19.50
CA ILE A 55 -10.81 18.63 -20.17
C ILE A 55 -9.98 18.32 -21.41
N ILE A 56 -9.55 17.06 -21.51
CA ILE A 56 -8.65 16.59 -22.56
C ILE A 56 -9.46 15.78 -23.58
N SER A 57 -9.29 16.12 -24.85
CA SER A 57 -9.83 15.39 -25.99
C SER A 57 -8.76 15.20 -27.06
N GLY A 58 -8.92 14.19 -27.89
CA GLY A 58 -7.93 13.91 -28.91
C GLY A 58 -8.54 13.32 -30.18
N LYS A 59 -7.82 13.48 -31.29
CA LYS A 59 -8.11 12.87 -32.58
C LYS A 59 -6.84 12.27 -33.16
N VAL A 60 -6.99 11.19 -33.88
CA VAL A 60 -5.91 10.59 -34.66
C VAL A 60 -6.28 10.72 -36.14
N ILE A 61 -5.45 11.37 -36.94
CA ILE A 61 -5.61 11.54 -38.37
C ILE A 61 -4.68 10.55 -39.07
N ASP A 62 -5.22 9.79 -40.00
CA ASP A 62 -4.44 9.01 -40.96
C ASP A 62 -3.97 9.94 -42.05
N LEU A 63 -2.66 10.12 -42.18
CA LEU A 63 -2.04 11.09 -43.08
C LEU A 63 -1.99 10.62 -44.54
N GLN A 64 -2.31 9.34 -44.81
CA GLN A 64 -2.38 8.83 -46.20
C GLN A 64 -3.68 9.23 -46.87
N VAL A 65 -4.78 9.31 -46.11
CA VAL A 65 -6.11 9.63 -46.60
C VAL A 65 -6.64 10.97 -46.10
N ASP A 66 -5.93 11.61 -45.18
CA ASP A 66 -6.29 12.87 -44.50
C ASP A 66 -7.68 12.83 -43.80
N GLU A 67 -8.00 11.66 -43.21
CA GLU A 67 -9.23 11.44 -42.46
C GLU A 67 -9.00 10.98 -41.02
N GLU A 68 -10.02 11.17 -40.17
CA GLU A 68 -9.95 10.72 -38.77
C GLU A 68 -9.98 9.18 -38.68
N TYR A 69 -8.95 8.58 -38.10
CA TYR A 69 -8.84 7.14 -37.89
C TYR A 69 -9.66 6.69 -36.66
N THR A 70 -10.97 6.54 -36.83
CA THR A 70 -11.91 6.22 -35.76
C THR A 70 -11.79 4.80 -35.22
N ASN A 71 -11.12 3.88 -35.94
CA ASN A 71 -10.94 2.48 -35.51
C ASN A 71 -10.24 2.34 -34.15
N ILE A 72 -9.44 3.32 -33.70
CA ILE A 72 -8.86 3.30 -32.33
C ILE A 72 -9.92 3.35 -31.23
N ARG A 73 -11.14 3.82 -31.56
CA ARG A 73 -12.26 3.99 -30.63
C ARG A 73 -13.18 2.77 -30.54
N THR A 74 -12.98 1.79 -31.42
CA THR A 74 -13.82 0.59 -31.50
C THR A 74 -13.22 -0.55 -30.68
N GLU A 75 -14.02 -1.58 -30.37
CA GLU A 75 -13.54 -2.82 -29.72
C GLU A 75 -12.76 -3.75 -30.68
N MET A 76 -12.45 -3.29 -31.89
CA MET A 76 -11.67 -4.10 -32.85
C MET A 76 -10.29 -4.45 -32.28
N THR A 77 -9.90 -5.70 -32.45
CA THR A 77 -8.66 -6.28 -31.88
C THR A 77 -7.61 -6.63 -32.94
N GLY A 78 -7.71 -6.06 -34.17
CA GLY A 78 -6.71 -6.29 -35.22
C GLY A 78 -5.34 -5.77 -34.79
N GLU A 79 -4.27 -6.50 -35.14
CA GLU A 79 -2.88 -6.19 -34.75
C GLU A 79 -2.49 -4.75 -35.12
N PHE A 80 -2.86 -4.30 -36.32
CA PHE A 80 -2.57 -2.94 -36.76
C PHE A 80 -3.31 -1.87 -35.96
N VAL A 81 -4.62 -2.07 -35.70
CA VAL A 81 -5.42 -1.15 -34.85
C VAL A 81 -4.84 -1.03 -33.45
N ASN A 82 -4.42 -2.16 -32.87
CA ASN A 82 -3.78 -2.18 -31.56
C ASN A 82 -2.44 -1.42 -31.57
N LYS A 83 -1.63 -1.59 -32.59
CA LYS A 83 -0.38 -0.88 -32.73
C LYS A 83 -0.57 0.65 -32.84
N VAL A 84 -1.57 1.11 -33.59
CA VAL A 84 -1.91 2.55 -33.69
C VAL A 84 -2.41 3.05 -32.32
N ARG A 85 -3.27 2.28 -31.64
CA ARG A 85 -3.82 2.62 -30.32
C ARG A 85 -2.74 2.73 -29.24
N GLU A 86 -1.81 1.78 -29.19
CA GLU A 86 -0.70 1.80 -28.24
C GLU A 86 0.25 2.97 -28.52
N SER A 87 0.57 3.24 -29.79
CA SER A 87 1.40 4.37 -30.17
C SER A 87 0.76 5.71 -29.81
N TYR A 88 -0.55 5.83 -29.98
CA TYR A 88 -1.32 7.00 -29.56
C TYR A 88 -1.34 7.13 -28.01
N ARG A 89 -1.58 6.04 -27.31
CA ARG A 89 -1.50 5.99 -25.82
C ARG A 89 -0.15 6.48 -25.32
N PHE A 90 0.93 6.07 -25.97
CA PHE A 90 2.28 6.53 -25.61
C PHE A 90 2.44 8.05 -25.73
N VAL A 91 1.86 8.68 -26.77
CA VAL A 91 1.84 10.14 -26.88
C VAL A 91 1.09 10.79 -25.72
N LEU A 92 -0.06 10.25 -25.35
CA LEU A 92 -0.88 10.77 -24.23
C LEU A 92 -0.16 10.60 -22.87
N GLU A 93 0.51 9.47 -22.64
CA GLU A 93 1.26 9.21 -21.40
C GLU A 93 2.45 10.16 -21.24
N ASP A 94 3.13 10.52 -22.33
CA ASP A 94 4.21 11.51 -22.29
C ASP A 94 3.67 12.90 -21.89
N ILE A 95 2.51 13.30 -22.45
CA ILE A 95 1.82 14.54 -22.06
C ILE A 95 1.42 14.48 -20.60
N ARG A 96 0.78 13.38 -20.15
CA ARG A 96 0.40 13.17 -18.76
C ARG A 96 1.57 13.35 -17.81
N LYS A 97 2.69 12.71 -18.10
CA LYS A 97 3.90 12.75 -17.27
C LYS A 97 4.51 14.15 -17.15
N LYS A 98 4.42 14.96 -18.21
CA LYS A 98 5.10 16.27 -18.28
C LYS A 98 4.18 17.45 -17.98
N CYS A 99 2.88 17.30 -18.23
CA CYS A 99 1.94 18.41 -18.18
C CYS A 99 0.81 18.23 -17.15
N CYS A 100 0.77 17.09 -16.42
CA CYS A 100 -0.28 16.85 -15.45
C CYS A 100 0.29 16.47 -14.08
N GLU A 101 -0.44 16.85 -13.05
CA GLU A 101 -0.23 16.40 -11.68
C GLU A 101 -1.27 15.31 -11.36
N THR A 102 -0.86 14.26 -10.66
CA THR A 102 -1.78 13.18 -10.31
C THR A 102 -2.59 13.58 -9.09
N ASN A 103 -3.93 13.63 -9.24
CA ASN A 103 -4.87 13.76 -8.15
C ASN A 103 -5.50 12.40 -7.87
N TYR A 104 -5.05 11.75 -6.83
CA TYR A 104 -5.57 10.43 -6.48
C TYR A 104 -6.96 10.50 -5.83
N PHE A 105 -7.30 11.65 -5.20
CA PHE A 105 -8.45 11.83 -4.35
C PHE A 105 -9.34 13.00 -4.78
N ILE A 106 -10.57 13.06 -4.24
CA ILE A 106 -11.59 14.05 -4.59
C ILE A 106 -11.33 15.36 -3.85
N SER A 107 -11.11 15.29 -2.51
CA SER A 107 -10.93 16.49 -1.70
C SER A 107 -9.55 17.12 -1.86
N ASN A 108 -9.49 18.44 -1.77
CA ASN A 108 -8.21 19.16 -1.81
C ASN A 108 -7.33 18.77 -0.62
N GLN A 109 -7.91 18.53 0.56
CA GLN A 109 -7.17 18.12 1.74
C GLN A 109 -6.56 16.74 1.57
N SER A 110 -7.30 15.78 1.02
CA SER A 110 -6.78 14.44 0.71
C SER A 110 -5.57 14.49 -0.23
N ASN A 111 -5.62 15.35 -1.25
CA ASN A 111 -4.52 15.50 -2.19
C ASN A 111 -3.30 16.22 -1.56
N ARG A 112 -3.50 17.20 -0.64
CA ARG A 112 -2.40 17.81 0.11
C ARG A 112 -1.73 16.80 1.04
N ILE A 113 -2.52 15.99 1.75
CA ILE A 113 -2.03 14.89 2.60
C ILE A 113 -1.28 13.85 1.77
N ASN A 114 -1.83 13.44 0.63
CA ASN A 114 -1.13 12.52 -0.29
C ASN A 114 0.21 13.09 -0.77
N LYS A 115 0.26 14.36 -1.12
CA LYS A 115 1.51 15.03 -1.52
C LYS A 115 2.54 14.99 -0.40
N TYR A 116 2.14 15.28 0.84
CA TYR A 116 3.01 15.17 2.00
C TYR A 116 3.57 13.76 2.18
N ILE A 117 2.71 12.73 2.12
CA ILE A 117 3.11 11.34 2.24
C ILE A 117 4.14 10.96 1.17
N LYS A 118 3.89 11.38 -0.08
CA LYS A 118 4.83 11.15 -1.19
C LYS A 118 6.18 11.82 -0.97
N GLU A 119 6.19 13.09 -0.57
CA GLU A 119 7.43 13.85 -0.34
C GLU A 119 8.21 13.34 0.86
N LYS A 120 7.53 12.92 1.93
CA LYS A 120 8.16 12.46 3.18
C LYS A 120 8.66 11.03 3.14
N TYR A 121 7.84 10.11 2.59
CA TYR A 121 8.06 8.67 2.65
C TYR A 121 8.33 8.04 1.28
N ASN A 122 8.33 8.84 0.20
CA ASN A 122 8.40 8.37 -1.19
C ASN A 122 7.33 7.31 -1.51
N ASN A 123 6.14 7.42 -0.90
CA ASN A 123 5.10 6.41 -0.90
C ASN A 123 3.87 6.90 -1.68
N GLU A 124 3.43 6.12 -2.65
CA GLU A 124 2.23 6.37 -3.46
C GLU A 124 1.08 5.48 -2.96
N PRO A 125 -0.18 5.91 -3.08
CA PRO A 125 -1.31 5.09 -2.65
C PRO A 125 -1.52 3.89 -3.58
N GLU A 126 -1.73 2.71 -2.99
CA GLU A 126 -2.12 1.49 -3.68
C GLU A 126 -3.65 1.36 -3.70
N PHE A 127 -4.23 1.15 -4.88
CA PHE A 127 -5.68 0.95 -5.06
C PHE A 127 -5.96 -0.53 -5.26
N LEU A 128 -6.24 -1.25 -4.18
CA LEU A 128 -6.29 -2.71 -4.13
C LEU A 128 -7.64 -3.30 -4.57
N TRP A 129 -8.70 -2.49 -4.65
CA TRP A 129 -10.05 -3.01 -4.87
C TRP A 129 -10.74 -2.36 -6.06
N ASP A 130 -11.12 -3.13 -7.07
CA ASP A 130 -11.88 -2.65 -8.22
C ASP A 130 -13.24 -2.06 -7.83
N LYS A 131 -13.88 -2.63 -6.79
CA LYS A 131 -15.18 -2.15 -6.27
C LYS A 131 -15.07 -0.83 -5.51
N PHE A 132 -13.90 -0.50 -5.01
CA PHE A 132 -13.63 0.71 -4.23
C PHE A 132 -12.42 1.46 -4.81
N PRO A 133 -12.57 2.02 -6.03
CA PRO A 133 -11.45 2.62 -6.74
C PRO A 133 -10.91 3.91 -6.09
N GLY A 134 -11.61 4.47 -5.09
CA GLY A 134 -11.18 5.62 -4.31
C GLY A 134 -10.39 5.27 -3.04
N TYR A 135 -10.23 3.96 -2.72
CA TYR A 135 -9.55 3.53 -1.50
C TYR A 135 -8.04 3.40 -1.74
N GLY A 136 -7.27 4.36 -1.26
CA GLY A 136 -5.81 4.41 -1.41
C GLY A 136 -5.11 4.00 -0.12
N VAL A 137 -4.39 2.87 -0.16
CA VAL A 137 -3.63 2.30 0.96
C VAL A 137 -2.20 2.77 0.90
N TYR A 138 -1.63 3.13 2.05
CA TYR A 138 -0.22 3.46 2.20
C TYR A 138 0.47 2.42 3.08
N ARG A 139 1.56 1.85 2.58
CA ARG A 139 2.34 0.81 3.26
C ARG A 139 3.74 1.32 3.61
N ASN A 140 4.25 0.83 4.71
CA ASN A 140 5.68 0.97 4.99
C ASN A 140 6.47 0.04 4.06
N GLU A 141 7.45 0.58 3.32
CA GLU A 141 8.24 -0.17 2.33
C GLU A 141 9.06 -1.29 2.95
N ASN A 142 9.49 -1.14 4.22
CA ASN A 142 10.38 -2.09 4.87
C ASN A 142 9.67 -3.33 5.41
N ASN A 143 8.40 -3.21 5.81
CA ASN A 143 7.66 -4.30 6.45
C ASN A 143 6.27 -4.55 5.86
N THR A 144 5.87 -3.80 4.81
CA THR A 144 4.59 -3.88 4.09
C THR A 144 3.34 -3.63 4.96
N LYS A 145 3.48 -3.23 6.22
CA LYS A 145 2.36 -2.90 7.12
C LYS A 145 1.68 -1.61 6.65
N TRP A 146 0.35 -1.58 6.78
CA TRP A 146 -0.44 -0.39 6.52
C TRP A 146 -0.29 0.60 7.66
N TYR A 147 -0.06 1.88 7.33
CA TYR A 147 -0.06 2.97 8.29
C TYR A 147 -1.13 4.02 8.02
N ALA A 148 -1.63 4.09 6.79
CA ALA A 148 -2.74 4.95 6.43
C ALA A 148 -3.58 4.36 5.29
N ILE A 149 -4.87 4.70 5.26
CA ILE A 149 -5.75 4.42 4.14
C ILE A 149 -6.72 5.59 3.97
N ILE A 150 -6.75 6.20 2.78
CA ILE A 150 -7.74 7.21 2.43
C ILE A 150 -8.90 6.51 1.72
N MET A 151 -10.14 6.81 2.13
CA MET A 151 -11.36 6.22 1.61
C MET A 151 -12.43 7.29 1.38
N ASN A 152 -13.18 7.17 0.30
CA ASN A 152 -14.41 7.95 0.09
C ASN A 152 -15.62 7.13 0.55
N LEU A 153 -16.55 7.78 1.23
CA LEU A 153 -17.77 7.16 1.76
C LEU A 153 -18.90 8.19 1.93
N ASP A 154 -20.12 7.71 2.10
CA ASP A 154 -21.22 8.56 2.49
C ASP A 154 -21.11 8.90 4.00
N LEU A 155 -21.25 10.19 4.34
CA LEU A 155 -21.10 10.70 5.72
C LEU A 155 -22.03 9.99 6.72
N SER A 156 -23.17 9.48 6.26
CA SER A 156 -24.09 8.66 7.07
C SER A 156 -23.47 7.38 7.65
N LYS A 157 -22.30 6.98 7.14
CA LYS A 157 -21.54 5.84 7.68
C LYS A 157 -20.70 6.19 8.91
N LEU A 158 -20.51 7.48 9.17
CA LEU A 158 -19.75 7.99 10.31
C LEU A 158 -20.65 8.59 11.38
N ASP A 159 -21.66 9.35 10.95
CA ASP A 159 -22.63 10.03 11.79
C ASP A 159 -23.99 10.19 11.08
N ASN A 160 -24.85 11.10 11.55
CA ASN A 160 -26.16 11.39 10.94
C ASN A 160 -26.08 12.39 9.75
N GLY A 161 -24.90 12.65 9.21
CA GLY A 161 -24.71 13.55 8.07
C GLY A 161 -25.10 12.90 6.75
N THR A 162 -25.08 13.71 5.69
CA THR A 162 -25.35 13.28 4.31
C THR A 162 -24.30 13.81 3.35
N GLY A 163 -24.07 13.08 2.27
CA GLY A 163 -23.13 13.46 1.23
C GLY A 163 -21.83 12.66 1.25
N GLU A 164 -21.11 12.71 0.16
CA GLU A 164 -19.82 12.01 0.02
C GLU A 164 -18.69 12.81 0.69
N VAL A 165 -17.89 12.11 1.47
CA VAL A 165 -16.70 12.66 2.13
C VAL A 165 -15.53 11.71 1.96
N GLU A 166 -14.33 12.23 2.12
CA GLU A 166 -13.12 11.41 2.25
C GLU A 166 -12.62 11.44 3.69
N ILE A 167 -12.16 10.29 4.12
CA ILE A 167 -11.52 10.08 5.43
C ILE A 167 -10.14 9.48 5.26
N ILE A 168 -9.29 9.67 6.26
CA ILE A 168 -8.08 8.88 6.42
C ILE A 168 -8.17 8.07 7.70
N ASN A 169 -7.92 6.75 7.60
CA ASN A 169 -7.68 5.94 8.77
C ASN A 169 -6.18 5.88 9.06
N VAL A 170 -5.82 6.07 10.33
CA VAL A 170 -4.44 5.95 10.83
C VAL A 170 -4.43 5.05 12.07
N LYS A 171 -3.30 4.38 12.32
CA LYS A 171 -3.10 3.50 13.47
C LYS A 171 -2.54 4.27 14.65
N LEU A 172 -3.16 4.16 15.82
CA LEU A 172 -2.75 4.87 17.03
C LEU A 172 -2.89 3.99 18.27
N ASP A 173 -2.33 4.44 19.40
CA ASP A 173 -2.57 3.84 20.72
C ASP A 173 -4.04 4.01 21.13
N GLU A 174 -4.61 2.96 21.79
CA GLU A 174 -6.02 2.93 22.18
C GLU A 174 -6.40 4.10 23.09
N ASN A 175 -5.56 4.46 24.06
CA ASN A 175 -5.85 5.58 24.96
C ASN A 175 -5.90 6.93 24.23
N LYS A 176 -5.08 7.08 23.17
CA LYS A 176 -5.10 8.27 22.33
C LYS A 176 -6.37 8.30 21.48
N ILE A 177 -6.74 7.17 20.86
CA ILE A 177 -8.00 7.04 20.12
C ILE A 177 -9.19 7.47 20.97
N GLN A 178 -9.31 6.97 22.20
CA GLN A 178 -10.40 7.32 23.12
C GLN A 178 -10.46 8.81 23.48
N LYS A 179 -9.33 9.52 23.46
CA LYS A 179 -9.28 10.98 23.68
C LYS A 179 -9.70 11.75 22.42
N LEU A 180 -9.24 11.31 21.24
CA LEU A 180 -9.54 11.97 19.96
C LEU A 180 -11.00 11.81 19.57
N LEU A 181 -11.65 10.68 19.85
CA LEU A 181 -13.07 10.44 19.58
C LEU A 181 -14.03 11.42 20.28
N LYS A 182 -13.54 12.19 21.25
CA LYS A 182 -14.31 13.26 21.92
C LYS A 182 -14.25 14.61 21.18
N GLN A 183 -13.49 14.68 20.11
CA GLN A 183 -13.24 15.90 19.34
C GLN A 183 -13.95 15.81 17.98
N SER A 184 -14.34 16.94 17.43
CA SER A 184 -14.92 17.03 16.08
C SER A 184 -13.90 16.60 15.02
N GLY A 185 -14.36 15.91 13.99
CA GLY A 185 -13.52 15.45 12.89
C GLY A 185 -12.90 14.07 13.08
N PHE A 186 -13.07 13.46 14.27
CA PHE A 186 -12.59 12.11 14.58
C PHE A 186 -13.78 11.16 14.78
N TYR A 187 -13.70 9.97 14.21
CA TYR A 187 -14.74 8.95 14.23
C TYR A 187 -14.15 7.57 14.50
N GLU A 188 -14.98 6.64 14.98
CA GLU A 188 -14.59 5.22 15.04
C GLU A 188 -14.11 4.73 13.66
N ALA A 189 -13.06 3.92 13.66
CA ALA A 189 -12.45 3.46 12.41
C ALA A 189 -13.44 2.73 11.52
N TYR A 190 -13.65 3.25 10.32
CA TYR A 190 -14.48 2.63 9.30
C TYR A 190 -13.75 1.44 8.68
N HIS A 191 -14.37 0.26 8.71
CA HIS A 191 -13.83 -1.02 8.22
C HIS A 191 -12.49 -1.49 8.81
N MET A 192 -12.01 -0.87 9.90
CA MET A 192 -10.79 -1.25 10.59
C MET A 192 -11.05 -1.57 12.06
N SER A 193 -10.06 -2.15 12.78
CA SER A 193 -10.11 -2.37 14.22
C SER A 193 -10.27 -1.03 14.95
N LYS A 194 -11.30 -0.90 15.77
CA LYS A 194 -11.61 0.34 16.51
C LYS A 194 -10.70 0.57 17.73
N THR A 195 -9.93 -0.43 18.12
CA THR A 195 -8.92 -0.34 19.19
C THR A 195 -7.59 0.17 18.69
N ASP A 196 -7.26 -0.07 17.41
CA ASP A 196 -5.95 0.24 16.84
C ASP A 196 -5.99 1.35 15.79
N TRP A 197 -7.18 1.71 15.29
CA TRP A 197 -7.35 2.65 14.19
C TRP A 197 -8.42 3.69 14.51
N ILE A 198 -8.27 4.87 13.91
CA ILE A 198 -9.25 5.97 13.98
C ILE A 198 -9.49 6.53 12.58
N SER A 199 -10.73 6.94 12.30
CA SER A 199 -11.09 7.68 11.08
C SER A 199 -11.02 9.18 11.33
N ILE A 200 -10.41 9.92 10.41
CA ILE A 200 -10.26 11.37 10.44
C ILE A 200 -10.87 11.92 9.15
N ILE A 201 -11.81 12.86 9.26
CA ILE A 201 -12.45 13.46 8.09
C ILE A 201 -11.49 14.42 7.36
N LEU A 202 -11.51 14.38 6.03
CA LEU A 202 -10.66 15.20 5.15
C LEU A 202 -11.49 16.24 4.40
N ASN A 203 -12.00 17.22 5.13
CA ASN A 203 -12.88 18.30 4.63
C ASN A 203 -12.49 19.69 5.17
N ASP A 204 -11.23 19.88 5.54
CA ASP A 204 -10.68 21.09 6.17
C ASP A 204 -11.27 21.42 7.57
N THR A 205 -11.98 20.49 8.23
CA THR A 205 -12.40 20.64 9.64
C THR A 205 -11.20 20.66 10.58
N LEU A 206 -10.19 19.82 10.30
CA LEU A 206 -8.91 19.78 11.01
C LEU A 206 -7.81 20.34 10.13
N MET A 207 -6.78 20.93 10.76
CA MET A 207 -5.63 21.44 10.01
C MET A 207 -4.76 20.29 9.48
N ASP A 208 -4.11 20.52 8.34
CA ASP A 208 -3.23 19.52 7.72
C ASP A 208 -2.12 19.08 8.68
N GLU A 209 -1.54 20.00 9.45
CA GLU A 209 -0.45 19.72 10.40
C GLU A 209 -0.88 18.76 11.51
N GLU A 210 -2.13 18.85 11.98
CA GLU A 210 -2.66 17.92 12.96
C GLU A 210 -2.80 16.51 12.39
N ILE A 211 -3.37 16.39 11.21
CA ILE A 211 -3.53 15.11 10.50
C ILE A 211 -2.16 14.51 10.18
N ILE A 212 -1.22 15.31 9.69
CA ILE A 212 0.16 14.92 9.41
C ILE A 212 0.85 14.34 10.63
N SER A 213 0.72 14.99 11.79
CA SER A 213 1.30 14.49 13.05
C SER A 213 0.78 13.10 13.41
N LEU A 214 -0.51 12.83 13.18
CA LEU A 214 -1.11 11.51 13.43
C LEU A 214 -0.66 10.46 12.41
N ILE A 215 -0.43 10.86 11.16
CA ILE A 215 0.14 9.98 10.13
C ILE A 215 1.58 9.59 10.49
N GLU A 216 2.39 10.57 10.92
CA GLU A 216 3.77 10.31 11.36
C GLU A 216 3.81 9.35 12.55
N GLU A 217 2.91 9.54 13.53
CA GLU A 217 2.79 8.64 14.67
C GLU A 217 2.40 7.22 14.22
N SER A 218 1.42 7.12 13.32
CA SER A 218 1.00 5.84 12.74
C SER A 218 2.16 5.14 12.02
N TYR A 219 2.90 5.88 11.19
CA TYR A 219 4.07 5.36 10.49
C TYR A 219 5.15 4.86 11.45
N ASN A 220 5.46 5.63 12.50
CA ASN A 220 6.44 5.26 13.51
C ASN A 220 6.01 4.03 14.29
N LEU A 221 4.72 3.96 14.67
CA LEU A 221 4.16 2.84 15.43
C LEU A 221 4.32 1.51 14.66
N ILE A 222 4.07 1.51 13.36
CA ILE A 222 4.18 0.29 12.54
C ILE A 222 5.62 0.01 12.09
N SER A 223 6.52 0.97 12.19
CA SER A 223 7.94 0.82 11.84
C SER A 223 8.73 0.07 12.90
N GLU A 224 8.26 0.05 14.16
CA GLU A 224 8.87 -0.77 15.20
C GLU A 224 8.66 -2.26 14.89
N PRO A 225 9.72 -3.09 15.00
CA PRO A 225 9.59 -4.53 14.84
C PRO A 225 8.64 -5.11 15.88
N GLU A 226 7.74 -5.97 15.44
CA GLU A 226 6.93 -6.78 16.34
C GLU A 226 7.76 -7.98 16.85
N GLU A 227 7.42 -8.47 18.02
CA GLU A 227 8.14 -9.59 18.62
C GLU A 227 7.21 -10.79 18.79
N TRP A 228 7.67 -11.96 18.33
CA TRP A 228 6.89 -13.18 18.22
C TRP A 228 7.56 -14.34 18.92
N ILE A 229 6.80 -15.16 19.66
CA ILE A 229 7.23 -16.50 20.04
C ILE A 229 6.65 -17.48 19.02
N VAL A 230 7.52 -18.26 18.40
CA VAL A 230 7.17 -19.27 17.39
C VAL A 230 7.59 -20.65 17.90
N PRO A 231 6.66 -21.62 17.99
CA PRO A 231 7.00 -22.95 18.45
C PRO A 231 7.80 -23.71 17.40
N ALA A 232 8.78 -24.45 17.86
CA ALA A 232 9.64 -25.33 17.10
C ALA A 232 9.61 -26.74 17.71
N ASN A 233 9.17 -27.73 16.95
CA ASN A 233 9.13 -29.10 17.46
C ASN A 233 10.34 -29.90 16.94
N PRO A 234 11.26 -30.31 17.83
CA PRO A 234 12.47 -31.04 17.45
C PRO A 234 12.21 -32.42 16.83
N LYS A 235 10.98 -32.94 16.96
CA LYS A 235 10.58 -34.21 16.29
C LYS A 235 10.41 -34.07 14.78
N TYR A 236 10.13 -32.85 14.29
CA TYR A 236 9.86 -32.59 12.86
C TYR A 236 11.00 -31.87 12.16
N TYR A 237 11.84 -31.17 12.90
CA TYR A 237 12.97 -30.41 12.38
C TYR A 237 14.08 -30.35 13.44
N ASP A 238 15.32 -30.57 13.05
CA ASP A 238 16.48 -30.49 13.96
C ASP A 238 16.81 -29.00 14.25
N VAL A 239 15.92 -28.37 15.01
CA VAL A 239 16.04 -26.95 15.38
C VAL A 239 17.24 -26.71 16.30
N VAL A 240 17.65 -27.71 17.08
CA VAL A 240 18.77 -27.57 18.06
C VAL A 240 20.11 -27.37 17.34
N ASN A 241 20.29 -28.03 16.18
CA ASN A 241 21.50 -27.92 15.39
C ASN A 241 21.35 -26.96 14.19
N ALA A 242 20.19 -26.35 14.02
CA ALA A 242 19.85 -25.57 12.83
C ALA A 242 20.82 -24.41 12.53
N PHE A 243 21.41 -23.82 13.57
CA PHE A 243 22.31 -22.68 13.43
C PHE A 243 23.81 -23.03 13.65
N ASN A 244 24.17 -24.33 13.67
CA ASN A 244 25.56 -24.73 13.86
C ASN A 244 26.46 -24.44 12.64
N SER A 245 25.89 -24.42 11.45
CA SER A 245 26.62 -24.21 10.19
C SER A 245 26.16 -23.00 9.36
N CYS A 246 25.09 -22.34 9.75
CA CYS A 246 24.56 -21.18 9.08
C CYS A 246 23.87 -20.26 10.08
N ASP A 247 23.76 -18.97 9.75
CA ASP A 247 23.02 -17.97 10.54
C ASP A 247 21.62 -17.68 9.99
N GLU A 248 21.24 -18.30 8.87
CA GLU A 248 19.94 -18.12 8.21
C GLU A 248 19.29 -19.47 7.92
N ILE A 249 18.01 -19.61 8.26
CA ILE A 249 17.22 -20.81 7.98
C ILE A 249 15.85 -20.42 7.40
N ILE A 250 15.26 -21.38 6.68
CA ILE A 250 13.86 -21.29 6.22
C ILE A 250 12.96 -21.86 7.31
N TRP A 251 11.91 -21.12 7.65
CA TRP A 251 10.97 -21.50 8.69
C TRP A 251 9.52 -21.39 8.22
N LYS A 252 8.65 -22.29 8.68
CA LYS A 252 7.22 -22.23 8.38
C LYS A 252 6.64 -20.89 8.84
N GLN A 253 5.93 -20.21 7.95
CA GLN A 253 5.14 -19.03 8.28
C GLN A 253 3.66 -19.40 8.35
N SER A 254 3.04 -19.16 9.50
CA SER A 254 1.62 -19.41 9.74
C SER A 254 0.93 -18.26 10.49
N SER A 255 1.56 -17.09 10.48
CA SER A 255 1.09 -15.85 11.12
C SER A 255 1.57 -14.65 10.34
N ASP A 256 1.01 -13.49 10.63
CA ASP A 256 1.29 -12.21 9.97
C ASP A 256 2.61 -11.59 10.48
N ILE A 257 3.70 -12.36 10.35
CA ILE A 257 5.06 -11.92 10.66
C ILE A 257 5.58 -11.14 9.46
N HIS A 258 6.18 -9.97 9.70
CA HIS A 258 6.70 -9.07 8.68
C HIS A 258 8.22 -9.04 8.67
N VAL A 259 8.80 -8.52 7.59
CA VAL A 259 10.25 -8.27 7.53
C VAL A 259 10.66 -7.33 8.67
N ASN A 260 11.79 -7.62 9.28
CA ASN A 260 12.36 -7.00 10.49
C ASN A 260 11.73 -7.40 11.83
N ASP A 261 10.62 -8.13 11.86
CA ASP A 261 10.06 -8.64 13.12
C ASP A 261 11.05 -9.60 13.81
N ILE A 262 10.97 -9.62 15.14
CA ILE A 262 11.79 -10.48 15.98
C ILE A 262 11.06 -11.79 16.25
N VAL A 263 11.74 -12.90 16.05
CA VAL A 263 11.20 -14.26 16.20
C VAL A 263 12.00 -14.98 17.27
N TYR A 264 11.36 -15.28 18.40
CA TYR A 264 11.89 -16.17 19.42
C TYR A 264 11.45 -17.59 19.13
N LEU A 265 12.38 -18.50 18.79
CA LEU A 265 12.08 -19.90 18.60
C LEU A 265 11.99 -20.59 19.96
N TYR A 266 10.78 -21.01 20.30
CA TYR A 266 10.50 -21.82 21.48
C TYR A 266 10.59 -23.29 21.08
N VAL A 267 11.64 -23.99 21.55
CA VAL A 267 11.85 -25.40 21.29
C VAL A 267 11.02 -26.21 22.26
N ALA A 268 10.13 -27.05 21.72
CA ALA A 268 9.22 -27.89 22.50
C ALA A 268 9.95 -29.01 23.25
N ASP A 269 9.17 -29.91 23.89
CA ASP A 269 9.71 -31.07 24.61
C ASP A 269 10.80 -31.82 23.81
N PRO A 270 11.93 -32.20 24.43
CA PRO A 270 12.24 -32.17 25.88
C PRO A 270 12.83 -30.86 26.43
N TYR A 271 13.07 -29.87 25.58
CA TYR A 271 13.75 -28.62 25.98
C TYR A 271 12.82 -27.63 26.68
N SER A 272 11.61 -27.46 26.16
CA SER A 272 10.53 -26.61 26.69
C SER A 272 10.98 -25.18 27.04
N LYS A 273 11.78 -24.52 26.17
CA LYS A 273 12.31 -23.17 26.38
C LYS A 273 12.57 -22.41 25.08
N ILE A 274 12.74 -21.09 25.17
CA ILE A 274 13.24 -20.29 24.07
C ILE A 274 14.75 -20.54 23.94
N MET A 275 15.21 -20.93 22.73
CA MET A 275 16.62 -21.21 22.47
C MET A 275 17.25 -20.18 21.52
N TYR A 276 16.49 -19.56 20.64
CA TYR A 276 17.03 -18.64 19.64
C TYR A 276 16.21 -17.36 19.54
N LYS A 277 16.91 -16.23 19.42
CA LYS A 277 16.36 -14.95 18.98
C LYS A 277 16.79 -14.71 17.56
N CYS A 278 15.83 -14.59 16.66
CA CYS A 278 16.04 -14.41 15.23
C CYS A 278 15.36 -13.13 14.76
N LYS A 279 15.66 -12.74 13.52
CA LYS A 279 15.00 -11.66 12.79
C LYS A 279 14.44 -12.22 11.51
N ALA A 280 13.18 -11.91 11.19
CA ALA A 280 12.61 -12.22 9.89
C ALA A 280 13.23 -11.30 8.83
N ILE A 281 13.86 -11.87 7.81
CA ILE A 281 14.56 -11.14 6.74
C ILE A 281 13.83 -11.25 5.39
N GLU A 282 13.04 -12.29 5.22
CA GLU A 282 12.16 -12.48 4.06
C GLU A 282 10.91 -13.23 4.52
N VAL A 283 9.73 -12.87 4.01
CA VAL A 283 8.45 -13.41 4.47
C VAL A 283 7.52 -13.69 3.29
N ASN A 284 6.45 -14.45 3.54
CA ASN A 284 5.42 -14.79 2.55
C ASN A 284 5.99 -15.51 1.31
N ILE A 285 7.09 -16.23 1.45
CA ILE A 285 7.68 -17.00 0.36
C ILE A 285 6.74 -18.19 0.05
N PRO A 286 6.20 -18.30 -1.18
CA PRO A 286 5.36 -19.44 -1.56
C PRO A 286 6.13 -20.76 -1.41
N TYR A 287 5.56 -21.72 -0.69
CA TYR A 287 6.21 -23.01 -0.45
C TYR A 287 5.18 -24.08 -0.16
N GLU A 288 4.93 -24.95 -1.13
CA GLU A 288 3.99 -26.06 -0.95
C GLU A 288 4.72 -27.29 -0.41
N TYR A 289 4.43 -27.66 0.82
CA TYR A 289 4.88 -28.88 1.45
C TYR A 289 3.76 -29.48 2.29
N LYS A 290 3.54 -30.80 2.14
CA LYS A 290 2.58 -31.53 2.95
C LYS A 290 3.05 -32.95 3.21
N ASP A 291 3.16 -33.30 4.48
CA ASP A 291 3.32 -34.68 4.93
C ASP A 291 2.23 -35.05 5.95
N LYS A 292 2.43 -36.17 6.69
CA LYS A 292 1.47 -36.62 7.71
C LYS A 292 1.35 -35.69 8.91
N ASN A 293 2.37 -34.86 9.17
CA ASN A 293 2.52 -34.06 10.40
C ASN A 293 2.55 -32.56 10.14
N VAL A 294 3.02 -32.17 8.96
CA VAL A 294 3.27 -30.74 8.64
C VAL A 294 2.67 -30.40 7.29
N SER A 295 1.94 -29.29 7.25
CA SER A 295 1.48 -28.65 6.02
C SER A 295 1.94 -27.19 6.01
N MET A 296 2.53 -26.75 4.89
CA MET A 296 3.03 -25.38 4.70
C MET A 296 2.60 -24.90 3.32
N SER A 297 2.06 -23.71 3.26
CA SER A 297 1.80 -22.96 2.01
C SER A 297 2.75 -21.78 1.84
N HIS A 298 3.32 -21.31 2.94
CA HIS A 298 4.28 -20.21 2.97
C HIS A 298 5.37 -20.47 3.99
N VAL A 299 6.55 -19.97 3.69
CA VAL A 299 7.70 -19.95 4.60
C VAL A 299 8.26 -18.53 4.72
N MET A 300 9.05 -18.32 5.75
CA MET A 300 9.86 -17.12 5.95
C MET A 300 11.33 -17.52 6.10
N LYS A 301 12.23 -16.60 5.79
CA LYS A 301 13.65 -16.72 6.06
C LYS A 301 13.97 -15.93 7.33
N ILE A 302 14.55 -16.59 8.31
CA ILE A 302 14.93 -15.96 9.57
C ILE A 302 16.43 -16.04 9.75
N LYS A 303 17.01 -14.96 10.32
CA LYS A 303 18.43 -14.82 10.62
C LYS A 303 18.65 -14.85 12.12
N LEU A 304 19.59 -15.64 12.59
CA LEU A 304 19.98 -15.72 13.99
C LEU A 304 20.58 -14.37 14.44
N LEU A 305 20.03 -13.80 15.51
CA LEU A 305 20.57 -12.63 16.20
C LEU A 305 21.32 -13.04 17.47
N LYS A 306 20.78 -14.02 18.20
CA LYS A 306 21.35 -14.43 19.48
C LYS A 306 20.98 -15.88 19.81
N ASN A 307 21.97 -16.69 20.21
CA ASN A 307 21.74 -17.98 20.85
C ASN A 307 21.40 -17.76 22.34
N LEU A 308 20.25 -18.27 22.77
CA LEU A 308 19.73 -18.17 24.13
C LEU A 308 19.68 -19.51 24.86
N GLU A 309 20.33 -20.54 24.31
CA GLU A 309 20.31 -21.91 24.83
C GLU A 309 20.74 -21.97 26.31
N ASN A 310 21.71 -21.17 26.70
CA ASN A 310 22.23 -21.10 28.08
C ASN A 310 21.39 -20.21 29.00
N LYS A 311 20.18 -19.75 28.54
CA LYS A 311 19.26 -18.94 29.34
C LYS A 311 18.10 -19.77 29.85
N ASP A 312 17.57 -19.42 31.00
CA ASP A 312 16.45 -20.11 31.64
C ASP A 312 15.08 -19.58 31.20
N TYR A 313 14.94 -19.33 29.90
CA TYR A 313 13.64 -18.90 29.32
C TYR A 313 12.71 -20.08 29.08
N THR A 314 12.50 -20.85 30.16
CA THR A 314 11.65 -22.04 30.16
C THR A 314 10.16 -21.69 30.06
N PHE A 315 9.33 -22.68 29.76
CA PHE A 315 7.88 -22.49 29.77
C PHE A 315 7.36 -21.98 31.13
N GLU A 316 7.92 -22.48 32.22
CA GLU A 316 7.57 -22.02 33.57
C GLU A 316 7.87 -20.52 33.76
N TYR A 317 9.04 -20.06 33.32
CA TYR A 317 9.41 -18.64 33.33
C TYR A 317 8.45 -17.83 32.47
N LEU A 318 8.17 -18.26 31.25
CA LEU A 318 7.24 -17.57 30.34
C LEU A 318 5.81 -17.53 30.89
N ASN A 319 5.39 -18.58 31.60
CA ASN A 319 4.07 -18.62 32.25
C ASN A 319 3.94 -17.55 33.35
N LYS A 320 4.99 -17.31 34.14
CA LYS A 320 5.05 -16.20 35.13
C LYS A 320 4.94 -14.83 34.46
N LEU A 321 5.35 -14.71 33.19
CA LEU A 321 5.19 -13.49 32.39
C LEU A 321 3.82 -13.40 31.65
N GLY A 322 2.89 -14.32 31.95
CA GLY A 322 1.54 -14.32 31.39
C GLY A 322 1.38 -15.14 30.09
N ILE A 323 2.40 -15.86 29.65
CA ILE A 323 2.33 -16.71 28.45
C ILE A 323 1.85 -18.11 28.85
N LYS A 324 0.55 -18.34 28.83
CA LYS A 324 -0.10 -19.56 29.32
C LYS A 324 -0.01 -20.77 28.39
N ALA A 325 0.27 -20.58 27.11
CA ALA A 325 0.41 -21.66 26.13
C ALA A 325 1.20 -21.19 24.89
N ILE A 326 1.97 -22.11 24.26
CA ILE A 326 2.69 -21.86 23.02
C ILE A 326 2.36 -23.01 22.07
N ARG A 327 1.17 -22.97 21.46
CA ARG A 327 0.70 -23.98 20.50
C ARG A 327 0.86 -23.54 19.03
N GLY A 328 1.08 -22.27 18.80
CA GLY A 328 1.30 -21.63 17.51
C GLY A 328 2.06 -20.32 17.71
N PRO A 329 2.46 -19.65 16.61
CA PRO A 329 3.06 -18.32 16.68
C PRO A 329 2.15 -17.35 17.43
N ARG A 330 2.73 -16.55 18.27
CA ARG A 330 2.01 -15.53 19.03
C ARG A 330 2.85 -14.27 19.21
N LYS A 331 2.22 -13.15 19.04
CA LYS A 331 2.79 -11.84 19.34
C LYS A 331 2.94 -11.68 20.86
N ILE A 332 4.00 -11.04 21.27
CA ILE A 332 4.26 -10.74 22.70
C ILE A 332 4.36 -9.23 22.91
N ALA A 333 3.90 -8.79 24.07
CA ALA A 333 4.00 -7.39 24.47
C ALA A 333 5.45 -7.00 24.75
N LYS A 334 5.79 -5.72 24.56
CA LYS A 334 7.15 -5.17 24.73
C LYS A 334 7.69 -5.43 26.15
N GLU A 335 6.83 -5.33 27.17
CA GLU A 335 7.19 -5.59 28.57
C GLU A 335 7.62 -7.05 28.81
N VAL A 336 7.10 -7.99 28.01
CA VAL A 336 7.48 -9.40 28.07
C VAL A 336 8.79 -9.62 27.34
N SER A 337 8.94 -9.05 26.15
CA SER A 337 10.15 -9.22 25.35
C SER A 337 11.37 -8.58 26.01
N GLU A 338 11.21 -7.48 26.74
CA GLU A 338 12.28 -6.84 27.52
C GLU A 338 12.86 -7.75 28.60
N LYS A 339 12.11 -8.74 29.07
CA LYS A 339 12.55 -9.75 30.04
C LYS A 339 13.18 -10.98 29.41
N ILE A 340 13.16 -11.10 28.07
CA ILE A 340 13.73 -12.20 27.28
C ILE A 340 14.95 -11.68 26.49
N LYS A 341 15.88 -10.97 27.12
CA LYS A 341 17.05 -10.36 26.45
C LYS A 341 18.33 -11.15 26.62
#